data_547798171b0b1ec493e781b2f6a3989a
#
_entry.id   547798171b0b1ec493e781b2f6a3989a
#
_cell.length_a   1.000
_cell.length_b   1.000
_cell.length_c   1.000
_cell.angle_alpha   90.00
_cell.angle_beta   90.00
_cell.angle_gamma   90.00
#
_symmetry.space_group_name_H-M   'P 1'
#
loop_
_entity.id
_entity.type
_entity.pdbx_description
1 polymer ?
#
loop_
_entity_poly.entity_id
_entity_poly.type
_entity_poly.pdbx_seq_one_letter_code
_entity_poly.pdbx_strand_id
1 'polypeptide(L)'
;EDTMKLYLGGKPKIPEDIIFRASQMFNSKLSKFNWDGRKRGKGPPSLSQVGKPFCQLHAEKLGWEKVAESDSFKVKMLYGDMTEVIAVAMLLSAGVEITDLNRRVRMPIKDGLELSGELDLVIKDGNNYSVWDIKTASRFSFEKKFASYKALKENDDFGYLPQLFGYTAAMEEEYPGVKAGGWI
;
A
#
# COMPACT_ATOMS: atom_id res chain seq x y z
N GLU A 1 -11.78 -14.35 -4.71
CA GLU A 1 -13.24 -14.57 -4.49
C GLU A 1 -13.47 -15.84 -3.66
N ASP A 2 -12.74 -16.93 -3.90
CA ASP A 2 -12.89 -18.18 -3.18
C ASP A 2 -12.36 -18.14 -1.75
N THR A 3 -11.28 -17.41 -1.49
CA THR A 3 -10.69 -17.23 -0.18
C THR A 3 -11.66 -16.51 0.78
N MET A 4 -12.37 -15.52 0.29
CA MET A 4 -13.37 -14.78 1.06
C MET A 4 -14.63 -15.62 1.35
N LYS A 5 -15.03 -16.49 0.41
CA LYS A 5 -16.14 -17.44 0.59
C LYS A 5 -15.82 -18.51 1.63
N LEU A 6 -14.59 -18.99 1.71
CA LEU A 6 -14.13 -19.91 2.77
C LEU A 6 -14.28 -19.28 4.16
N TYR A 7 -14.06 -18.00 4.29
CA TYR A 7 -14.18 -17.25 5.55
C TYR A 7 -15.63 -17.01 5.97
N LEU A 8 -16.51 -16.72 5.01
CA LEU A 8 -17.93 -16.46 5.26
C LEU A 8 -18.78 -17.75 5.40
N GLY A 9 -18.27 -18.89 4.94
CA GLY A 9 -18.98 -20.18 4.89
C GLY A 9 -18.95 -21.05 6.14
N GLY A 10 -18.28 -20.64 7.20
CA GLY A 10 -18.40 -21.36 8.48
C GLY A 10 -17.10 -21.70 9.19
N LYS A 11 -16.88 -21.05 10.28
CA LYS A 11 -16.16 -21.44 11.48
C LYS A 11 -14.66 -21.19 11.65
N PRO A 12 -13.87 -20.48 11.04
CA PRO A 12 -12.58 -20.32 11.64
C PRO A 12 -12.60 -19.20 12.68
N LYS A 13 -12.26 -19.54 13.90
CA LYS A 13 -11.65 -18.58 14.81
C LYS A 13 -10.35 -18.14 14.13
N ILE A 14 -10.12 -16.84 14.02
CA ILE A 14 -8.82 -16.33 13.63
C ILE A 14 -7.78 -16.90 14.61
N PRO A 15 -6.71 -17.55 14.13
CA PRO A 15 -5.67 -18.10 15.01
C PRO A 15 -5.07 -17.02 15.93
N GLU A 16 -4.70 -17.40 17.15
CA GLU A 16 -4.22 -16.46 18.17
C GLU A 16 -2.94 -15.73 17.75
N ASP A 17 -2.06 -16.40 17.03
CA ASP A 17 -0.84 -15.78 16.50
C ASP A 17 -1.14 -14.71 15.43
N ILE A 18 -2.19 -14.91 14.63
CA ILE A 18 -2.67 -13.93 13.66
C ILE A 18 -3.33 -12.75 14.37
N ILE A 19 -4.12 -13.01 15.41
CA ILE A 19 -4.70 -11.94 16.26
C ILE A 19 -3.58 -11.11 16.87
N PHE A 20 -2.54 -11.76 17.38
CA PHE A 20 -1.37 -11.07 17.94
C PHE A 20 -0.66 -10.19 16.91
N ARG A 21 -0.38 -10.71 15.72
CA ARG A 21 0.22 -9.94 14.61
C ARG A 21 -0.64 -8.76 14.20
N ALA A 22 -1.94 -8.97 14.02
CA ALA A 22 -2.88 -7.90 13.70
C ALA A 22 -2.91 -6.81 14.78
N SER A 23 -2.86 -7.20 16.05
CA SER A 23 -2.80 -6.25 17.17
C SER A 23 -1.52 -5.43 17.17
N GLN A 24 -0.37 -6.02 16.84
CA GLN A 24 0.89 -5.30 16.71
C GLN A 24 0.84 -4.30 15.54
N MET A 25 0.31 -4.71 14.39
CA MET A 25 0.12 -3.81 13.25
C MET A 25 -0.81 -2.65 13.60
N PHE A 26 -1.95 -2.94 14.23
CA PHE A 26 -2.92 -1.94 14.68
C PHE A 26 -2.26 -0.90 15.59
N ASN A 27 -1.54 -1.35 16.62
CA ASN A 27 -0.82 -0.46 17.53
C ASN A 27 0.25 0.38 16.80
N SER A 28 0.98 -0.22 15.87
CA SER A 28 1.96 0.50 15.05
C SER A 28 1.30 1.58 14.17
N LYS A 29 0.17 1.28 13.53
CA LYS A 29 -0.57 2.26 12.70
C LYS A 29 -1.09 3.41 13.56
N LEU A 30 -1.73 3.11 14.70
CA LEU A 30 -2.23 4.14 15.62
C LEU A 30 -1.11 5.02 16.19
N SER A 31 0.01 4.46 16.59
CA SER A 31 1.14 5.22 17.15
C SER A 31 1.81 6.15 16.13
N LYS A 32 1.77 5.79 14.86
CA LYS A 32 2.30 6.60 13.74
C LYS A 32 1.28 7.63 13.24
N PHE A 33 0.01 7.50 13.63
CA PHE A 33 -1.04 8.39 13.16
C PHE A 33 -0.87 9.78 13.77
N ASN A 34 -0.73 10.79 12.92
CA ASN A 34 -0.54 12.18 13.36
C ASN A 34 -1.77 13.02 13.02
N TRP A 35 -2.50 13.44 14.05
CA TRP A 35 -3.68 14.29 13.92
C TRP A 35 -3.36 15.69 13.41
N ASP A 36 -2.13 16.16 13.60
CA ASP A 36 -1.67 17.47 13.10
C ASP A 36 -1.32 17.47 11.60
N GLY A 37 -1.50 16.33 10.95
CA GLY A 37 -1.15 16.12 9.55
C GLY A 37 0.29 15.64 9.36
N ARG A 38 0.53 14.98 8.22
CA ARG A 38 1.85 14.45 7.89
C ARG A 38 2.79 15.58 7.46
N LYS A 39 3.69 15.99 8.32
CA LYS A 39 4.81 16.86 7.94
C LYS A 39 5.78 16.03 7.11
N ARG A 40 5.77 16.21 5.79
CA ARG A 40 6.81 15.64 4.94
C ARG A 40 8.08 16.45 5.10
N GLY A 41 9.16 15.79 5.50
CA GLY A 41 10.49 16.41 5.55
C GLY A 41 11.01 16.77 4.16
N LYS A 42 12.08 17.58 4.11
CA LYS A 42 12.81 17.95 2.88
C LYS A 42 13.60 16.76 2.28
N GLY A 43 13.08 15.54 2.43
CA GLY A 43 13.74 14.32 1.94
C GLY A 43 13.58 14.09 0.43
N PRO A 44 14.25 13.06 -0.11
CA PRO A 44 14.08 12.65 -1.49
C PRO A 44 12.62 12.26 -1.77
N PRO A 45 12.17 12.30 -3.03
CA PRO A 45 10.83 11.88 -3.39
C PRO A 45 10.57 10.43 -2.96
N SER A 46 9.33 10.12 -2.63
CA SER A 46 8.93 8.74 -2.27
C SER A 46 8.36 8.00 -3.46
N LEU A 47 8.45 6.68 -3.45
CA LEU A 47 7.80 5.81 -4.44
C LEU A 47 6.30 6.07 -4.54
N SER A 48 5.63 6.40 -3.43
CA SER A 48 4.21 6.78 -3.42
C SER A 48 3.91 8.14 -4.07
N GLN A 49 4.92 8.89 -4.49
CA GLN A 49 4.76 10.15 -5.23
C GLN A 49 5.00 9.99 -6.73
N VAL A 50 5.52 8.84 -7.15
CA VAL A 50 5.73 8.54 -8.57
C VAL A 50 4.35 8.49 -9.25
N GLY A 51 4.23 9.20 -10.38
CA GLY A 51 2.95 9.34 -11.08
C GLY A 51 2.10 10.55 -10.69
N LYS A 52 2.44 11.27 -9.60
CA LYS A 52 1.79 12.55 -9.30
C LYS A 52 2.15 13.63 -10.31
N PRO A 53 1.25 14.60 -10.57
CA PRO A 53 1.55 15.73 -11.45
C PRO A 53 2.83 16.44 -11.03
N PHE A 54 3.70 16.73 -12.00
CA PHE A 54 4.98 17.38 -11.75
C PHE A 54 4.85 18.74 -11.03
N CYS A 55 3.82 19.53 -11.39
CA CYS A 55 3.53 20.80 -10.72
C CYS A 55 3.27 20.62 -9.21
N GLN A 56 2.58 19.56 -8.80
CA GLN A 56 2.34 19.26 -7.39
C GLN A 56 3.65 18.90 -6.67
N LEU A 57 4.47 18.04 -7.28
CA LEU A 57 5.76 17.66 -6.71
C LEU A 57 6.71 18.86 -6.60
N HIS A 58 6.69 19.73 -7.60
CA HIS A 58 7.50 20.94 -7.62
C HIS A 58 7.07 21.92 -6.53
N ALA A 59 5.77 22.16 -6.40
CA ALA A 59 5.22 23.00 -5.32
C ALA A 59 5.55 22.43 -3.93
N GLU A 60 5.44 21.12 -3.73
CA GLU A 60 5.85 20.44 -2.49
C GLU A 60 7.35 20.66 -2.20
N LYS A 61 8.21 20.58 -3.22
CA LYS A 61 9.66 20.80 -3.09
C LYS A 61 10.01 22.25 -2.78
N LEU A 62 9.28 23.21 -3.32
CA LEU A 62 9.43 24.63 -3.02
C LEU A 62 8.90 25.03 -1.64
N GLY A 63 8.27 24.09 -0.93
CA GLY A 63 7.72 24.33 0.40
C GLY A 63 6.42 25.15 0.39
N TRP A 64 5.68 25.14 -0.71
CA TRP A 64 4.39 25.80 -0.78
C TRP A 64 3.46 25.24 0.32
N GLU A 65 2.76 26.14 0.94
CA GLU A 65 1.84 25.81 2.04
C GLU A 65 0.71 24.92 1.51
N LYS A 66 0.51 23.79 2.17
CA LYS A 66 -0.60 22.88 1.84
C LYS A 66 -1.85 23.36 2.54
N VAL A 67 -2.97 23.24 1.86
CA VAL A 67 -4.26 23.37 2.51
C VAL A 67 -4.34 22.32 3.62
N ALA A 68 -4.74 22.74 4.82
CA ALA A 68 -4.91 21.85 5.96
C ALA A 68 -5.87 20.71 5.61
N GLU A 69 -5.46 19.49 5.92
CA GLU A 69 -6.32 18.32 5.73
C GLU A 69 -7.53 18.41 6.66
N SER A 70 -8.72 18.21 6.11
CA SER A 70 -9.95 18.18 6.93
C SER A 70 -9.94 16.97 7.87
N ASP A 71 -10.62 17.06 9.01
CA ASP A 71 -10.71 15.95 9.95
C ASP A 71 -11.40 14.73 9.32
N SER A 72 -12.36 14.94 8.42
CA SER A 72 -12.98 13.85 7.66
C SER A 72 -11.97 13.12 6.75
N PHE A 73 -10.99 13.84 6.21
CA PHE A 73 -9.91 13.23 5.42
C PHE A 73 -8.96 12.42 6.30
N LYS A 74 -8.58 12.97 7.46
CA LYS A 74 -7.75 12.26 8.44
C LYS A 74 -8.40 10.95 8.92
N VAL A 75 -9.71 10.99 9.20
CA VAL A 75 -10.48 9.80 9.56
C VAL A 75 -10.49 8.77 8.41
N LYS A 76 -10.62 9.20 7.15
CA LYS A 76 -10.51 8.29 5.99
C LYS A 76 -9.14 7.64 5.90
N MET A 77 -8.07 8.38 6.17
CA MET A 77 -6.71 7.82 6.20
C MET A 77 -6.58 6.75 7.28
N LEU A 78 -7.05 7.04 8.49
CA LEU A 78 -7.05 6.07 9.59
C LEU A 78 -7.88 4.82 9.24
N TYR A 79 -9.04 4.99 8.61
CA TYR A 79 -9.86 3.89 8.13
C TYR A 79 -9.12 3.01 7.12
N GLY A 80 -8.35 3.62 6.21
CA GLY A 80 -7.47 2.92 5.29
C GLY A 80 -6.44 2.06 6.02
N ASP A 81 -5.74 2.65 7.00
CA ASP A 81 -4.76 1.95 7.82
C ASP A 81 -5.38 0.75 8.59
N MET A 82 -6.61 0.90 9.09
CA MET A 82 -7.32 -0.19 9.79
C MET A 82 -7.76 -1.29 8.83
N THR A 83 -8.23 -0.92 7.65
CA THR A 83 -8.64 -1.89 6.62
C THR A 83 -7.45 -2.74 6.15
N GLU A 84 -6.26 -2.15 6.05
CA GLU A 84 -5.03 -2.88 5.76
C GLU A 84 -4.76 -3.98 6.81
N VAL A 85 -4.88 -3.66 8.10
CA VAL A 85 -4.71 -4.64 9.18
C VAL A 85 -5.71 -5.80 9.05
N ILE A 86 -6.97 -5.49 8.75
CA ILE A 86 -8.01 -6.50 8.56
C ILE A 86 -7.71 -7.38 7.34
N ALA A 87 -7.35 -6.77 6.21
CA ALA A 87 -7.01 -7.49 4.99
C ALA A 87 -5.84 -8.46 5.19
N VAL A 88 -4.77 -8.01 5.86
CA VAL A 88 -3.62 -8.87 6.19
C VAL A 88 -4.03 -10.01 7.11
N ALA A 89 -4.82 -9.75 8.16
CA ALA A 89 -5.30 -10.80 9.06
C ALA A 89 -6.15 -11.85 8.30
N MET A 90 -6.98 -11.43 7.36
CA MET A 90 -7.78 -12.32 6.51
C MET A 90 -6.90 -13.18 5.59
N LEU A 91 -5.91 -12.58 4.93
CA LEU A 91 -4.96 -13.29 4.05
C LEU A 91 -4.17 -14.34 4.82
N LEU A 92 -3.60 -13.98 5.97
CA LEU A 92 -2.87 -14.91 6.84
C LEU A 92 -3.76 -16.05 7.32
N SER A 93 -5.00 -15.74 7.73
CA SER A 93 -5.96 -16.76 8.18
C SER A 93 -6.40 -17.68 7.05
N ALA A 94 -6.35 -17.24 5.82
CA ALA A 94 -6.59 -18.05 4.62
C ALA A 94 -5.36 -18.87 4.20
N GLY A 95 -4.26 -18.81 4.94
CA GLY A 95 -3.04 -19.55 4.65
C GLY A 95 -2.17 -18.92 3.56
N VAL A 96 -2.39 -17.64 3.23
CA VAL A 96 -1.54 -16.94 2.26
C VAL A 96 -0.14 -16.72 2.87
N GLU A 97 0.90 -17.12 2.19
CA GLU A 97 2.28 -16.93 2.62
C GLU A 97 2.72 -15.49 2.30
N ILE A 98 2.79 -14.65 3.33
CA ILE A 98 3.29 -13.27 3.24
C ILE A 98 4.73 -13.26 3.73
N THR A 99 5.68 -12.94 2.83
CA THR A 99 7.11 -12.89 3.15
C THR A 99 7.54 -11.53 3.68
N ASP A 100 6.98 -10.46 3.16
CA ASP A 100 7.23 -9.09 3.62
C ASP A 100 5.93 -8.36 3.89
N LEU A 101 5.95 -7.52 4.91
CA LEU A 101 4.80 -6.76 5.36
C LEU A 101 5.27 -5.37 5.86
N ASN A 102 4.66 -4.29 5.33
CA ASN A 102 4.99 -2.90 5.65
C ASN A 102 6.50 -2.62 5.57
N ARG A 103 7.14 -3.15 4.54
CA ARG A 103 8.58 -3.08 4.40
C ARG A 103 9.01 -1.79 3.75
N ARG A 104 9.97 -1.13 4.38
CA ARG A 104 10.62 0.02 3.77
C ARG A 104 11.63 -0.43 2.72
N VAL A 105 11.44 0.05 1.49
CA VAL A 105 12.31 -0.24 0.35
C VAL A 105 12.97 1.03 -0.17
N ARG A 106 14.09 0.85 -0.88
CA ARG A 106 14.81 1.90 -1.57
C ARG A 106 15.11 1.43 -2.99
N MET A 107 14.89 2.31 -3.94
CA MET A 107 15.17 2.07 -5.34
C MET A 107 16.20 3.11 -5.82
N PRO A 108 17.43 2.69 -6.13
CA PRO A 108 18.39 3.59 -6.76
C PRO A 108 17.88 3.98 -8.16
N ILE A 109 18.04 5.26 -8.52
CA ILE A 109 17.66 5.73 -9.84
C ILE A 109 18.94 6.05 -10.61
N LYS A 110 19.28 7.30 -10.75
CA LYS A 110 20.44 7.79 -11.49
C LYS A 110 21.17 8.83 -10.65
N ASP A 111 22.47 8.94 -10.84
CA ASP A 111 23.31 9.98 -10.22
C ASP A 111 23.26 9.98 -8.67
N GLY A 112 23.17 8.79 -8.05
CA GLY A 112 23.13 8.63 -6.61
C GLY A 112 21.80 9.03 -5.95
N LEU A 113 20.78 9.30 -6.75
CA LEU A 113 19.43 9.55 -6.24
C LEU A 113 18.72 8.22 -5.94
N GLU A 114 17.99 8.18 -4.84
CA GLU A 114 17.15 7.06 -4.45
C GLU A 114 15.71 7.51 -4.26
N LEU A 115 14.78 6.66 -4.68
CA LEU A 115 13.39 6.72 -4.23
C LEU A 115 13.21 5.75 -3.06
N SER A 116 12.45 6.14 -2.06
CA SER A 116 12.13 5.26 -0.94
C SER A 116 10.62 5.18 -0.74
N GLY A 117 10.15 4.07 -0.19
CA GLY A 117 8.75 3.89 0.13
C GLY A 117 8.55 2.75 1.11
N GLU A 118 7.32 2.57 1.55
CA GLU A 118 6.89 1.42 2.36
C GLU A 118 5.90 0.65 1.51
N LEU A 119 6.28 -0.56 1.08
CA LEU A 119 5.38 -1.47 0.37
C LEU A 119 4.46 -2.15 1.38
N ASP A 120 3.25 -2.50 0.97
CA ASP A 120 2.29 -3.12 1.88
C ASP A 120 2.64 -4.59 2.12
N LEU A 121 2.71 -5.41 1.07
CA LEU A 121 3.06 -6.83 1.23
C LEU A 121 3.68 -7.47 0.00
N VAL A 122 4.47 -8.54 0.24
CA VAL A 122 4.92 -9.50 -0.77
C VAL A 122 4.28 -10.85 -0.46
N ILE A 123 3.61 -11.41 -1.45
CA ILE A 123 3.02 -12.74 -1.38
C ILE A 123 3.93 -13.72 -2.11
N LYS A 124 4.14 -14.89 -1.48
CA LYS A 124 4.82 -16.03 -2.08
C LYS A 124 3.79 -17.09 -2.46
N ASP A 125 3.87 -17.57 -3.69
CA ASP A 125 3.09 -18.68 -4.20
C ASP A 125 4.04 -19.70 -4.88
N GLY A 126 4.31 -20.78 -4.18
CA GLY A 126 5.35 -21.73 -4.58
C GLY A 126 6.72 -21.06 -4.67
N ASN A 127 7.28 -20.98 -5.87
CA ASN A 127 8.57 -20.30 -6.12
C ASN A 127 8.41 -18.88 -6.68
N ASN A 128 7.19 -18.38 -6.79
CA ASN A 128 6.92 -17.06 -7.33
C ASN A 128 6.66 -16.06 -6.22
N TYR A 129 7.14 -14.84 -6.41
CA TYR A 129 6.89 -13.71 -5.52
C TYR A 129 6.11 -12.62 -6.26
N SER A 130 5.24 -11.93 -5.54
CA SER A 130 4.46 -10.83 -6.11
C SER A 130 4.25 -9.73 -5.08
N VAL A 131 4.41 -8.48 -5.52
CA VAL A 131 4.17 -7.28 -4.71
C VAL A 131 2.71 -6.88 -4.83
N TRP A 132 2.07 -6.66 -3.69
CA TRP A 132 0.68 -6.24 -3.61
C TRP A 132 0.55 -4.98 -2.77
N ASP A 133 -0.44 -4.18 -3.12
CA ASP A 133 -0.74 -2.92 -2.46
C ASP A 133 -2.21 -2.93 -2.01
N ILE A 134 -2.48 -2.52 -0.78
CA ILE A 134 -3.83 -2.55 -0.20
C ILE A 134 -4.46 -1.16 -0.35
N LYS A 135 -5.60 -1.10 -1.00
CA LYS A 135 -6.30 0.16 -1.26
C LYS A 135 -7.76 0.11 -0.85
N THR A 136 -8.16 1.05 -0.02
CA THR A 136 -9.57 1.28 0.24
C THR A 136 -10.17 2.17 -0.85
N ALA A 137 -11.28 1.74 -1.39
CA ALA A 137 -12.01 2.50 -2.40
C ALA A 137 -13.51 2.50 -2.11
N SER A 138 -14.19 3.63 -2.37
CA SER A 138 -15.65 3.61 -2.44
C SER A 138 -16.08 2.78 -3.65
N ARG A 139 -17.33 2.26 -3.62
CA ARG A 139 -17.88 1.51 -4.73
C ARG A 139 -17.72 2.26 -6.07
N PHE A 140 -18.05 3.54 -6.10
CA PHE A 140 -17.89 4.38 -7.30
C PHE A 140 -16.42 4.44 -7.77
N SER A 141 -15.47 4.65 -6.85
CA SER A 141 -14.05 4.69 -7.19
C SER A 141 -13.55 3.34 -7.67
N PHE A 142 -14.04 2.24 -7.09
CA PHE A 142 -13.69 0.90 -7.52
C PHE A 142 -14.18 0.63 -8.94
N GLU A 143 -15.46 0.86 -9.21
CA GLU A 143 -16.04 0.67 -10.54
C GLU A 143 -15.36 1.53 -11.60
N LYS A 144 -14.97 2.76 -11.26
CA LYS A 144 -14.28 3.67 -12.17
C LYS A 144 -12.82 3.30 -12.43
N LYS A 145 -12.07 2.90 -11.39
CA LYS A 145 -10.60 2.78 -11.45
C LYS A 145 -10.14 1.33 -11.47
N PHE A 146 -10.71 0.46 -10.64
CA PHE A 146 -10.20 -0.89 -10.40
C PHE A 146 -11.00 -2.00 -11.08
N ALA A 147 -12.04 -1.67 -11.85
CA ALA A 147 -12.83 -2.67 -12.58
C ALA A 147 -12.02 -3.44 -13.64
N SER A 148 -10.95 -2.85 -14.17
CA SER A 148 -10.03 -3.49 -15.10
C SER A 148 -8.70 -2.75 -15.17
N TYR A 149 -7.65 -3.42 -15.66
CA TYR A 149 -6.35 -2.77 -15.91
C TYR A 149 -6.48 -1.56 -16.87
N LYS A 150 -7.33 -1.67 -17.89
CA LYS A 150 -7.61 -0.56 -18.83
C LYS A 150 -8.24 0.63 -18.09
N ALA A 151 -9.26 0.38 -17.27
CA ALA A 151 -9.91 1.43 -16.50
C ALA A 151 -8.93 2.13 -15.55
N LEU A 152 -8.06 1.38 -14.88
CA LEU A 152 -7.04 1.94 -14.02
C LEU A 152 -6.05 2.80 -14.81
N LYS A 153 -5.52 2.30 -15.94
CA LYS A 153 -4.58 3.05 -16.78
C LYS A 153 -5.14 4.39 -17.27
N GLU A 154 -6.43 4.44 -17.58
CA GLU A 154 -7.11 5.65 -18.05
C GLU A 154 -7.46 6.63 -16.91
N ASN A 155 -7.53 6.16 -15.64
CA ASN A 155 -7.98 6.94 -14.49
C ASN A 155 -6.97 6.94 -13.33
N ASP A 156 -5.69 6.73 -13.61
CA ASP A 156 -4.64 6.65 -12.58
C ASP A 156 -4.13 8.04 -12.15
N ASP A 157 -5.04 8.88 -11.65
CA ASP A 157 -4.73 10.23 -11.17
C ASP A 157 -3.79 10.24 -9.94
N PHE A 158 -3.64 9.11 -9.26
CA PHE A 158 -2.85 8.98 -8.04
C PHE A 158 -1.51 8.26 -8.25
N GLY A 159 -1.27 7.72 -9.45
CA GLY A 159 -0.04 7.01 -9.77
C GLY A 159 0.06 5.62 -9.11
N TYR A 160 -1.05 4.89 -9.01
CA TYR A 160 -1.06 3.54 -8.44
C TYR A 160 -0.22 2.55 -9.24
N LEU A 161 -0.32 2.60 -10.59
CA LEU A 161 0.48 1.76 -11.47
C LEU A 161 1.98 2.01 -11.31
N PRO A 162 2.50 3.25 -11.49
CA PRO A 162 3.92 3.51 -11.28
C PRO A 162 4.38 3.26 -9.84
N GLN A 163 3.53 3.42 -8.82
CA GLN A 163 3.85 3.06 -7.45
C GLN A 163 4.09 1.56 -7.31
N LEU A 164 3.16 0.72 -7.78
CA LEU A 164 3.26 -0.73 -7.70
C LEU A 164 4.48 -1.25 -8.48
N PHE A 165 4.70 -0.75 -9.70
CA PHE A 165 5.88 -1.12 -10.49
C PHE A 165 7.18 -0.66 -9.83
N GLY A 166 7.20 0.51 -9.20
CA GLY A 166 8.36 1.00 -8.45
C GLY A 166 8.71 0.10 -7.27
N TYR A 167 7.72 -0.33 -6.51
CA TYR A 167 7.92 -1.31 -5.43
C TYR A 167 8.39 -2.67 -5.97
N THR A 168 7.82 -3.14 -7.07
CA THR A 168 8.25 -4.39 -7.70
C THR A 168 9.71 -4.32 -8.15
N ALA A 169 10.11 -3.23 -8.80
CA ALA A 169 11.49 -3.01 -9.21
C ALA A 169 12.46 -2.92 -8.01
N ALA A 170 12.01 -2.33 -6.88
CA ALA A 170 12.84 -2.25 -5.68
C ALA A 170 13.05 -3.61 -4.99
N MET A 171 12.22 -4.61 -5.29
CA MET A 171 12.32 -5.97 -4.72
C MET A 171 13.02 -6.97 -5.65
N GLU A 172 13.37 -6.59 -6.88
CA GLU A 172 13.96 -7.47 -7.89
C GLU A 172 15.31 -8.07 -7.46
N GLU A 173 16.11 -7.32 -6.72
CA GLU A 173 17.42 -7.80 -6.22
C GLU A 173 17.25 -8.94 -5.21
N GLU A 174 16.24 -8.86 -4.36
CA GLU A 174 16.01 -9.83 -3.29
C GLU A 174 15.15 -11.02 -3.76
N TYR A 175 14.18 -10.75 -4.62
CA TYR A 175 13.30 -11.75 -5.22
C TYR A 175 13.39 -11.69 -6.74
N PRO A 176 14.41 -12.31 -7.36
CA PRO A 176 14.59 -12.29 -8.80
C PRO A 176 13.35 -12.82 -9.54
N GLY A 177 12.84 -12.03 -10.48
CA GLY A 177 11.61 -12.35 -11.23
C GLY A 177 10.31 -12.06 -10.47
N VAL A 178 10.37 -11.26 -9.39
CA VAL A 178 9.18 -10.79 -8.68
C VAL A 178 8.22 -10.05 -9.62
N LYS A 179 6.93 -10.27 -9.44
CA LYS A 179 5.90 -9.69 -10.31
C LYS A 179 5.09 -8.62 -9.58
N ALA A 180 4.55 -7.67 -10.33
CA ALA A 180 3.49 -6.83 -9.83
C ALA A 180 2.21 -7.69 -9.70
N GLY A 181 1.73 -7.88 -8.48
CA GLY A 181 0.53 -8.67 -8.19
C GLY A 181 -0.73 -7.87 -8.48
N GLY A 182 -0.92 -6.76 -7.80
CA GLY A 182 -2.09 -5.92 -7.97
C GLY A 182 -2.52 -5.21 -6.68
N TRP A 183 -3.82 -5.03 -6.55
CA TRP A 183 -4.44 -4.36 -5.41
C TRP A 183 -5.44 -5.29 -4.72
N ILE A 184 -5.50 -5.20 -3.39
CA ILE A 184 -6.43 -5.93 -2.53
C ILE A 184 -7.36 -4.94 -1.85
#